data_4bebe138c839d5f734c19da2fb7bf05a
#
_entry.id   4bebe138c839d5f734c19da2fb7bf05a
#
_cell.length_a   1.000
_cell.length_b   1.000
_cell.length_c   1.000
_cell.angle_alpha   90.00
_cell.angle_beta   90.00
_cell.angle_gamma   90.00
#
_symmetry.space_group_name_H-M   'P 1'
#
loop_
_entity.id
_entity.type
_entity.pdbx_description
1 polymer ?
#
loop_
_entity_poly.entity_id
_entity_poly.type
_entity_poly.pdbx_seq_one_letter_code
_entity_poly.pdbx_strand_id
1 'polypeptide(L)'
;VFELRELSLSIGEPFTSPAWGSNLVFFSGDPGAVIPDENAKEYLRRCCKYARHYEVYLIPERFMVMGYTCMCLITPQGKVIGAQKAVHLYLPTTPGNKRGAALEVMNTEFGGVFLCVDVDIYHPELVRVAAEMGAQYIFCAQQMARSDYSSHMVISGIWNAAQQNNVFGAAVCNQFHCVCAPLSISPYEDGFLAKPTLKTPVTVKMLADDLERCPKRRLLSRKLYAVHRGELLG
;
A
#
# COMPACT_ATOMS: atom_id res chain seq x y z
N VAL A 1 -27.04 -13.20 -1.26
CA VAL A 1 -26.72 -11.80 -1.51
C VAL A 1 -25.22 -11.72 -1.50
N PHE A 2 -24.57 -11.57 -2.66
CA PHE A 2 -23.14 -11.29 -2.73
C PHE A 2 -22.96 -9.85 -2.26
N GLU A 3 -22.40 -9.64 -1.07
CA GLU A 3 -21.94 -8.32 -0.67
C GLU A 3 -20.81 -7.91 -1.62
N LEU A 4 -21.02 -6.81 -2.34
CA LEU A 4 -19.99 -6.20 -3.17
C LEU A 4 -18.83 -5.81 -2.25
N ARG A 5 -17.66 -6.38 -2.49
CA ARG A 5 -16.42 -6.10 -1.74
C ARG A 5 -15.83 -4.76 -2.18
N GLU A 6 -16.59 -3.69 -1.94
CA GLU A 6 -16.18 -2.33 -2.30
C GLU A 6 -15.24 -1.74 -1.25
N LEU A 7 -14.08 -1.31 -1.68
CA LEU A 7 -13.19 -0.48 -0.91
C LEU A 7 -13.37 0.98 -1.32
N SER A 8 -13.87 1.81 -0.40
CA SER A 8 -13.98 3.26 -0.54
C SER A 8 -12.81 3.92 0.18
N LEU A 9 -11.74 4.20 -0.56
CA LEU A 9 -10.50 4.80 -0.04
C LEU A 9 -10.61 6.30 0.08
N SER A 10 -10.10 6.85 1.20
CA SER A 10 -9.76 8.26 1.36
C SER A 10 -8.28 8.42 1.71
N ILE A 11 -7.51 9.12 0.88
CA ILE A 11 -6.17 9.58 1.23
C ILE A 11 -6.32 10.99 1.79
N GLY A 12 -5.91 11.22 3.03
CA GLY A 12 -6.11 12.51 3.70
C GLY A 12 -5.09 12.77 4.80
N GLU A 13 -5.06 14.03 5.25
CA GLU A 13 -4.17 14.47 6.32
C GLU A 13 -4.44 13.71 7.63
N PRO A 14 -3.37 13.39 8.41
CA PRO A 14 -3.51 12.69 9.67
C PRO A 14 -4.50 13.35 10.62
N PHE A 15 -5.37 12.54 11.22
CA PHE A 15 -6.35 12.91 12.23
C PHE A 15 -7.38 13.95 11.80
N THR A 16 -7.53 14.22 10.50
CA THR A 16 -8.68 14.97 9.96
C THR A 16 -9.86 14.03 9.75
N SER A 17 -11.08 14.58 9.64
CA SER A 17 -12.26 13.76 9.33
C SER A 17 -12.10 13.11 7.96
N PRO A 18 -12.40 11.80 7.83
CA PRO A 18 -12.35 11.12 6.53
C PRO A 18 -13.42 11.69 5.60
N ALA A 19 -13.20 11.52 4.30
CA ALA A 19 -14.24 11.82 3.31
C ALA A 19 -15.47 10.93 3.57
N TRP A 20 -16.65 11.51 3.37
CA TRP A 20 -17.91 10.81 3.63
C TRP A 20 -18.03 9.51 2.79
N GLY A 21 -18.46 8.44 3.44
CA GLY A 21 -18.62 7.12 2.82
C GLY A 21 -17.33 6.33 2.65
N SER A 22 -16.18 6.81 3.15
CA SER A 22 -14.94 6.03 3.15
C SER A 22 -15.00 4.92 4.17
N ASN A 23 -14.51 3.72 3.82
CA ASN A 23 -14.33 2.59 4.74
C ASN A 23 -12.85 2.29 5.02
N LEU A 24 -11.92 2.90 4.25
CA LEU A 24 -10.50 2.88 4.54
C LEU A 24 -9.91 4.28 4.39
N VAL A 25 -9.12 4.70 5.37
CA VAL A 25 -8.33 5.93 5.33
C VAL A 25 -6.85 5.60 5.25
N PHE A 26 -6.15 6.26 4.33
CA PHE A 26 -4.70 6.20 4.22
C PHE A 26 -4.14 7.59 4.53
N PHE A 27 -3.38 7.72 5.63
CA PHE A 27 -2.80 8.99 6.01
C PHE A 27 -1.71 9.42 5.02
N SER A 28 -1.88 10.63 4.48
CA SER A 28 -0.88 11.23 3.58
C SER A 28 0.34 11.73 4.37
N GLY A 29 0.12 12.30 5.52
CA GLY A 29 1.11 12.76 6.48
C GLY A 29 2.20 13.70 5.96
N ASP A 30 3.23 13.91 6.76
CA ASP A 30 4.55 14.30 6.26
C ASP A 30 5.30 13.04 5.83
N PRO A 31 5.26 12.69 4.55
CA PRO A 31 5.86 11.43 4.08
C PRO A 31 7.38 11.40 4.24
N GLY A 32 7.99 12.54 4.55
CA GLY A 32 9.41 12.65 4.90
C GLY A 32 9.71 12.23 6.33
N ALA A 33 8.71 12.23 7.21
CA ALA A 33 8.87 11.84 8.59
C ALA A 33 8.45 10.39 8.81
N VAL A 34 9.30 9.64 9.50
CA VAL A 34 8.95 8.35 10.12
C VAL A 34 8.75 8.63 11.59
N ILE A 35 7.61 8.24 12.15
CA ILE A 35 7.34 8.41 13.58
C ILE A 35 8.41 7.62 14.36
N PRO A 36 9.22 8.27 15.20
CA PRO A 36 10.33 7.60 15.88
C PRO A 36 9.85 6.60 16.93
N ASP A 37 10.70 5.63 17.26
CA ASP A 37 10.35 4.47 18.12
C ASP A 37 9.78 4.90 19.48
N GLU A 38 10.36 5.93 20.10
CA GLU A 38 9.90 6.47 21.38
C GLU A 38 8.46 7.04 21.33
N ASN A 39 8.02 7.51 20.16
CA ASN A 39 6.67 8.10 19.96
C ASN A 39 5.67 7.11 19.35
N ALA A 40 6.15 5.98 18.81
CA ALA A 40 5.33 5.05 18.03
C ALA A 40 4.13 4.49 18.81
N LYS A 41 4.33 4.12 20.07
CA LYS A 41 3.27 3.57 20.92
C LYS A 41 2.11 4.55 21.14
N GLU A 42 2.42 5.79 21.47
CA GLU A 42 1.39 6.82 21.69
C GLU A 42 0.71 7.22 20.39
N TYR A 43 1.49 7.34 19.31
CA TYR A 43 0.98 7.58 17.97
C TYR A 43 -0.02 6.50 17.55
N LEU A 44 0.34 5.21 17.64
CA LEU A 44 -0.54 4.10 17.29
C LEU A 44 -1.79 4.05 18.17
N ARG A 45 -1.68 4.40 19.47
CA ARG A 45 -2.85 4.52 20.34
C ARG A 45 -3.84 5.57 19.83
N ARG A 46 -3.36 6.71 19.36
CA ARG A 46 -4.19 7.76 18.73
C ARG A 46 -4.82 7.26 17.44
N CYS A 47 -4.06 6.57 16.60
CA CYS A 47 -4.54 5.96 15.35
C CYS A 47 -5.66 4.93 15.61
N CYS A 48 -5.51 4.07 16.62
CA CYS A 48 -6.55 3.13 17.03
C CYS A 48 -7.83 3.83 17.51
N LYS A 49 -7.71 4.94 18.23
CA LYS A 49 -8.88 5.76 18.64
C LYS A 49 -9.56 6.41 17.44
N TYR A 50 -8.78 6.94 16.49
CA TYR A 50 -9.30 7.53 15.25
C TYR A 50 -10.08 6.49 14.43
N ALA A 51 -9.48 5.32 14.17
CA ALA A 51 -10.12 4.25 13.41
C ALA A 51 -11.45 3.81 14.03
N ARG A 52 -11.49 3.68 15.37
CA ARG A 52 -12.72 3.36 16.12
C ARG A 52 -13.75 4.47 16.07
N HIS A 53 -13.32 5.72 16.18
CA HIS A 53 -14.24 6.88 16.22
C HIS A 53 -14.98 7.05 14.88
N TYR A 54 -14.27 6.85 13.77
CA TYR A 54 -14.85 6.99 12.43
C TYR A 54 -15.34 5.65 11.82
N GLU A 55 -15.18 4.53 12.55
CA GLU A 55 -15.56 3.19 12.10
C GLU A 55 -14.93 2.81 10.75
N VAL A 56 -13.66 3.17 10.54
CA VAL A 56 -12.90 2.95 9.29
C VAL A 56 -11.68 2.09 9.52
N TYR A 57 -11.26 1.35 8.49
CA TYR A 57 -9.88 0.86 8.42
C TYR A 57 -8.93 2.06 8.31
N LEU A 58 -7.75 1.92 8.92
CA LEU A 58 -6.75 2.97 8.88
C LEU A 58 -5.37 2.38 8.55
N ILE A 59 -4.71 3.00 7.57
CA ILE A 59 -3.28 2.84 7.33
C ILE A 59 -2.62 4.16 7.78
N PRO A 60 -1.94 4.17 8.93
CA PRO A 60 -1.26 5.36 9.43
C PRO A 60 0.05 5.62 8.69
N GLU A 61 0.70 6.72 9.04
CA GLU A 61 2.05 7.03 8.60
C GLU A 61 3.06 5.95 9.03
N ARG A 62 4.19 5.91 8.36
CA ARG A 62 5.30 5.01 8.72
C ARG A 62 5.79 5.32 10.14
N PHE A 63 6.17 4.29 10.86
CA PHE A 63 6.69 4.40 12.22
C PHE A 63 7.83 3.42 12.46
N MET A 64 8.67 3.74 13.46
CA MET A 64 9.77 2.87 13.89
C MET A 64 9.33 1.99 15.05
N VAL A 65 9.73 0.72 15.03
CA VAL A 65 9.63 -0.19 16.18
C VAL A 65 10.88 -1.05 16.23
N MET A 66 11.63 -0.96 17.32
CA MET A 66 12.83 -1.76 17.57
C MET A 66 13.87 -1.71 16.44
N GLY A 67 13.98 -0.56 15.76
CA GLY A 67 14.85 -0.34 14.62
C GLY A 67 14.29 -0.77 13.27
N TYR A 68 13.03 -1.20 13.16
CA TYR A 68 12.35 -1.48 11.90
C TYR A 68 11.46 -0.32 11.49
N THR A 69 11.53 0.11 10.24
CA THR A 69 10.50 0.97 9.65
C THR A 69 9.29 0.11 9.27
N CYS A 70 8.11 0.49 9.74
CA CYS A 70 6.89 -0.30 9.63
C CYS A 70 5.73 0.53 9.09
N MET A 71 4.79 -0.17 8.47
CA MET A 71 3.40 0.25 8.25
C MET A 71 2.48 -0.78 8.89
N CYS A 72 1.29 -0.38 9.31
CA CYS A 72 0.29 -1.32 9.84
C CYS A 72 -1.11 -1.04 9.30
N LEU A 73 -2.00 -2.02 9.45
CA LEU A 73 -3.43 -1.89 9.16
C LEU A 73 -4.22 -2.00 10.47
N ILE A 74 -5.06 -1.02 10.72
CA ILE A 74 -5.92 -0.92 11.90
C ILE A 74 -7.37 -1.09 11.47
N THR A 75 -8.12 -1.93 12.18
CA THR A 75 -9.55 -2.18 11.89
C THR A 75 -10.46 -1.07 12.41
N PRO A 76 -11.74 -1.02 11.97
CA PRO A 76 -12.76 -0.12 12.53
C PRO A 76 -12.96 -0.27 14.04
N GLN A 77 -12.61 -1.42 14.62
CA GLN A 77 -12.65 -1.63 16.08
C GLN A 77 -11.42 -1.07 16.79
N GLY A 78 -10.50 -0.42 16.05
CA GLY A 78 -9.25 0.13 16.59
C GLY A 78 -8.24 -0.93 17.00
N LYS A 79 -8.19 -2.07 16.27
CA LYS A 79 -7.24 -3.15 16.50
C LYS A 79 -6.24 -3.22 15.35
N VAL A 80 -4.95 -3.25 15.65
CA VAL A 80 -3.91 -3.56 14.65
C VAL A 80 -4.03 -5.05 14.28
N ILE A 81 -4.22 -5.33 12.99
CA ILE A 81 -4.37 -6.72 12.49
C ILE A 81 -3.13 -7.25 11.80
N GLY A 82 -2.19 -6.39 11.45
CA GLY A 82 -0.92 -6.76 10.86
C GLY A 82 0.00 -5.56 10.68
N ALA A 83 1.30 -5.83 10.54
CA ALA A 83 2.31 -4.81 10.32
C ALA A 83 3.43 -5.32 9.41
N GLN A 84 3.66 -4.64 8.31
CA GLN A 84 4.75 -4.92 7.39
C GLN A 84 5.98 -4.12 7.77
N LYS A 85 7.12 -4.78 7.87
CA LYS A 85 8.46 -4.18 8.03
C LYS A 85 9.08 -3.93 6.66
N ALA A 86 9.81 -2.84 6.49
CA ALA A 86 10.61 -2.59 5.29
C ALA A 86 11.61 -3.74 5.06
N VAL A 87 11.58 -4.33 3.88
CA VAL A 87 12.51 -5.41 3.47
C VAL A 87 13.76 -4.79 2.87
N HIS A 88 13.63 -3.76 2.08
CA HIS A 88 14.72 -2.95 1.56
C HIS A 88 14.77 -1.61 2.27
N LEU A 89 15.97 -1.08 2.43
CA LEU A 89 16.20 0.20 3.09
C LEU A 89 16.66 1.23 2.07
N TYR A 90 16.07 2.41 2.10
CA TYR A 90 16.55 3.53 1.32
C TYR A 90 17.91 4.01 1.84
N LEU A 91 18.85 4.29 0.96
CA LEU A 91 20.16 4.85 1.30
C LEU A 91 20.16 6.37 1.08
N PRO A 92 20.81 7.17 1.97
CA PRO A 92 21.50 6.77 3.19
C PRO A 92 20.52 6.47 4.33
N THR A 93 20.62 5.29 4.88
CA THR A 93 19.80 4.89 6.02
C THR A 93 20.41 5.36 7.33
N THR A 94 19.56 5.64 8.31
CA THR A 94 20.03 5.86 9.68
C THR A 94 20.77 4.61 10.17
N PRO A 95 21.99 4.75 10.72
CA PRO A 95 22.69 3.62 11.31
C PRO A 95 21.80 2.91 12.34
N GLY A 96 21.75 1.57 12.28
CA GLY A 96 20.95 0.76 13.20
C GLY A 96 19.58 0.34 12.66
N ASN A 97 19.14 0.82 11.48
CA ASN A 97 17.90 0.34 10.86
C ASN A 97 18.03 -1.14 10.45
N LYS A 98 16.97 -1.90 10.75
CA LYS A 98 16.88 -3.34 10.48
C LYS A 98 15.97 -3.62 9.30
N ARG A 99 16.26 -4.70 8.57
CA ARG A 99 15.45 -5.20 7.46
C ARG A 99 14.46 -6.25 7.93
N GLY A 100 13.22 -6.17 7.45
CA GLY A 100 12.25 -7.25 7.56
C GLY A 100 12.66 -8.44 6.68
N ALA A 101 12.17 -9.64 7.04
CA ALA A 101 12.46 -10.87 6.30
C ALA A 101 11.19 -11.63 5.87
N ALA A 102 10.01 -11.10 6.15
CA ALA A 102 8.73 -11.72 5.84
C ALA A 102 7.77 -10.72 5.22
N LEU A 103 6.88 -11.23 4.37
CA LEU A 103 5.75 -10.49 3.82
C LEU A 103 4.46 -10.95 4.50
N GLU A 104 3.56 -10.01 4.77
CA GLU A 104 2.27 -10.26 5.40
C GLU A 104 1.14 -9.68 4.54
N VAL A 105 0.23 -10.53 4.08
CA VAL A 105 -1.01 -10.11 3.44
C VAL A 105 -2.13 -10.18 4.48
N MET A 106 -2.73 -9.03 4.76
CA MET A 106 -3.79 -8.89 5.74
C MET A 106 -5.15 -9.07 5.08
N ASN A 107 -5.95 -10.01 5.57
CA ASN A 107 -7.30 -10.26 5.06
C ASN A 107 -8.30 -9.29 5.68
N THR A 108 -9.10 -8.67 4.84
CA THR A 108 -10.21 -7.78 5.20
C THR A 108 -11.50 -8.25 4.52
N GLU A 109 -12.65 -7.68 4.88
CA GLU A 109 -13.92 -7.99 4.20
C GLU A 109 -13.94 -7.56 2.74
N PHE A 110 -13.13 -6.56 2.34
CA PHE A 110 -13.04 -6.13 0.94
C PHE A 110 -11.92 -6.84 0.15
N GLY A 111 -11.05 -7.61 0.81
CA GLY A 111 -9.99 -8.40 0.15
C GLY A 111 -8.65 -8.38 0.84
N GLY A 112 -7.63 -8.95 0.19
CA GLY A 112 -6.27 -9.01 0.69
C GLY A 112 -5.52 -7.69 0.53
N VAL A 113 -4.95 -7.18 1.61
CA VAL A 113 -4.16 -5.94 1.68
C VAL A 113 -2.70 -6.25 1.93
N PHE A 114 -1.81 -5.69 1.14
CA PHE A 114 -0.37 -5.67 1.37
C PHE A 114 0.13 -4.25 1.56
N LEU A 115 0.96 -4.03 2.57
CA LEU A 115 1.59 -2.74 2.85
C LEU A 115 3.03 -2.76 2.34
N CYS A 116 3.35 -1.86 1.44
CA CYS A 116 4.67 -1.75 0.84
C CYS A 116 5.40 -0.55 1.45
N VAL A 117 6.53 -0.81 2.11
CA VAL A 117 7.21 0.20 2.91
C VAL A 117 8.36 0.80 2.12
N ASP A 118 8.29 2.13 1.89
CA ASP A 118 9.36 2.92 1.27
C ASP A 118 9.78 2.40 -0.11
N VAL A 119 11.06 2.07 -0.30
CA VAL A 119 11.63 1.64 -1.59
C VAL A 119 11.25 0.21 -2.00
N ASP A 120 10.59 -0.53 -1.12
CA ASP A 120 10.09 -1.88 -1.43
C ASP A 120 9.21 -1.92 -2.69
N ILE A 121 8.55 -0.79 -3.04
CA ILE A 121 7.71 -0.69 -4.24
C ILE A 121 8.52 -0.80 -5.55
N TYR A 122 9.81 -0.53 -5.52
CA TYR A 122 10.71 -0.63 -6.68
C TYR A 122 11.36 -2.01 -6.80
N HIS A 123 11.00 -2.93 -5.89
CA HIS A 123 11.41 -4.33 -5.91
C HIS A 123 10.22 -5.20 -6.37
N PRO A 124 10.05 -5.43 -7.69
CA PRO A 124 8.85 -6.03 -8.25
C PRO A 124 8.57 -7.45 -7.74
N GLU A 125 9.61 -8.17 -7.30
CA GLU A 125 9.49 -9.48 -6.68
C GLU A 125 8.66 -9.45 -5.40
N LEU A 126 8.76 -8.40 -4.57
CA LEU A 126 7.97 -8.29 -3.33
C LEU A 126 6.48 -8.18 -3.64
N VAL A 127 6.12 -7.29 -4.56
CA VAL A 127 4.72 -7.11 -4.96
C VAL A 127 4.20 -8.36 -5.65
N ARG A 128 5.04 -9.03 -6.47
CA ARG A 128 4.70 -10.29 -7.10
C ARG A 128 4.35 -11.36 -6.05
N VAL A 129 5.21 -11.55 -5.06
CA VAL A 129 4.99 -12.53 -3.98
C VAL A 129 3.73 -12.18 -3.19
N ALA A 130 3.54 -10.91 -2.80
CA ALA A 130 2.34 -10.47 -2.10
C ALA A 130 1.06 -10.74 -2.91
N ALA A 131 1.08 -10.47 -4.22
CA ALA A 131 -0.04 -10.75 -5.11
C ALA A 131 -0.31 -12.26 -5.23
N GLU A 132 0.73 -13.11 -5.27
CA GLU A 132 0.59 -14.57 -5.25
C GLU A 132 0.04 -15.09 -3.90
N MET A 133 0.34 -14.40 -2.79
CA MET A 133 -0.25 -14.67 -1.47
C MET A 133 -1.71 -14.19 -1.35
N GLY A 134 -2.25 -13.53 -2.37
CA GLY A 134 -3.65 -13.10 -2.42
C GLY A 134 -3.90 -11.61 -2.19
N ALA A 135 -2.85 -10.77 -2.19
CA ALA A 135 -3.06 -9.33 -2.14
C ALA A 135 -3.80 -8.84 -3.39
N GLN A 136 -4.85 -8.07 -3.18
CA GLN A 136 -5.64 -7.38 -4.20
C GLN A 136 -5.40 -5.87 -4.15
N TYR A 137 -4.97 -5.38 -3.01
CA TYR A 137 -4.70 -3.97 -2.73
C TYR A 137 -3.29 -3.80 -2.18
N ILE A 138 -2.50 -2.93 -2.81
CA ILE A 138 -1.15 -2.57 -2.39
C ILE A 138 -1.15 -1.10 -1.94
N PHE A 139 -0.77 -0.85 -0.71
CA PHE A 139 -0.62 0.50 -0.17
C PHE A 139 0.84 0.78 0.10
N CYS A 140 1.36 1.85 -0.50
CA CYS A 140 2.76 2.24 -0.37
C CYS A 140 2.90 3.62 0.25
N ALA A 141 3.59 3.72 1.37
CA ALA A 141 4.05 4.99 1.91
C ALA A 141 5.56 5.09 1.77
N GLN A 142 6.04 6.12 1.08
CA GLN A 142 7.46 6.28 0.76
C GLN A 142 7.95 7.70 1.00
N GLN A 143 9.21 7.82 1.34
CA GLN A 143 9.94 9.07 1.30
C GLN A 143 10.71 9.16 -0.01
N MET A 144 10.70 10.35 -0.61
CA MET A 144 11.45 10.60 -1.82
C MET A 144 12.18 11.94 -1.69
N ALA A 145 13.48 11.96 -1.91
CA ALA A 145 14.20 13.21 -1.98
C ALA A 145 13.64 14.04 -3.13
N ARG A 146 13.50 15.37 -2.95
CA ARG A 146 12.94 16.25 -3.97
C ARG A 146 13.73 16.22 -5.28
N SER A 147 15.04 16.00 -5.20
CA SER A 147 15.94 15.80 -6.32
C SER A 147 15.67 14.52 -7.11
N ASP A 148 15.09 13.50 -6.48
CA ASP A 148 14.91 12.17 -7.07
C ASP A 148 13.51 12.02 -7.67
N TYR A 149 12.61 12.99 -7.43
CA TYR A 149 11.25 12.92 -7.95
C TYR A 149 11.22 13.12 -9.46
N SER A 150 10.58 12.19 -10.13
CA SER A 150 10.12 12.32 -11.50
C SER A 150 8.83 11.54 -11.70
N SER A 151 8.07 11.89 -12.75
CA SER A 151 6.87 11.12 -13.13
C SER A 151 7.19 9.65 -13.42
N HIS A 152 8.42 9.35 -13.86
CA HIS A 152 8.89 7.98 -14.09
C HIS A 152 8.95 7.15 -12.82
N MET A 153 9.19 7.78 -11.67
CA MET A 153 9.17 7.08 -10.37
C MET A 153 7.78 6.56 -10.02
N VAL A 154 6.72 7.33 -10.32
CA VAL A 154 5.33 6.86 -10.16
C VAL A 154 5.07 5.67 -11.07
N ILE A 155 5.50 5.76 -12.34
CA ILE A 155 5.31 4.72 -13.35
C ILE A 155 6.10 3.44 -12.99
N SER A 156 7.37 3.58 -12.60
CA SER A 156 8.21 2.43 -12.25
C SER A 156 7.82 1.76 -10.93
N GLY A 157 7.21 2.51 -10.02
CA GLY A 157 6.74 2.01 -8.72
C GLY A 157 5.30 1.49 -8.75
N ILE A 158 4.40 2.21 -8.08
CA ILE A 158 3.03 1.76 -7.81
C ILE A 158 2.20 1.50 -9.06
N TRP A 159 2.38 2.31 -10.12
CA TRP A 159 1.68 2.10 -11.39
C TRP A 159 2.08 0.75 -12.01
N ASN A 160 3.39 0.50 -12.14
CA ASN A 160 3.91 -0.75 -12.68
C ASN A 160 3.50 -1.97 -11.84
N ALA A 161 3.52 -1.83 -10.50
CA ALA A 161 3.04 -2.85 -9.58
C ALA A 161 1.60 -3.26 -9.88
N ALA A 162 0.70 -2.28 -10.10
CA ALA A 162 -0.69 -2.52 -10.46
C ALA A 162 -0.83 -3.26 -11.79
N GLN A 163 -0.07 -2.83 -12.83
CA GLN A 163 -0.15 -3.43 -14.18
C GLN A 163 0.38 -4.86 -14.20
N GLN A 164 1.53 -5.10 -13.60
CA GLN A 164 2.18 -6.41 -13.67
C GLN A 164 1.50 -7.48 -12.83
N ASN A 165 0.77 -7.08 -11.78
CA ASN A 165 0.23 -8.02 -10.81
C ASN A 165 -1.31 -8.08 -10.80
N ASN A 166 -2.00 -7.29 -11.62
CA ASN A 166 -3.45 -7.14 -11.62
C ASN A 166 -3.97 -6.89 -10.19
N VAL A 167 -3.48 -5.81 -9.58
CA VAL A 167 -3.87 -5.35 -8.25
C VAL A 167 -4.22 -3.86 -8.29
N PHE A 168 -4.99 -3.40 -7.34
CA PHE A 168 -5.09 -1.97 -7.07
C PHE A 168 -3.87 -1.50 -6.29
N GLY A 169 -3.40 -0.29 -6.57
CA GLY A 169 -2.28 0.31 -5.88
C GLY A 169 -2.58 1.72 -5.43
N ALA A 170 -2.25 2.07 -4.20
CA ALA A 170 -2.28 3.45 -3.73
C ALA A 170 -0.93 3.84 -3.13
N ALA A 171 -0.43 5.00 -3.50
CA ALA A 171 0.83 5.51 -2.97
C ALA A 171 0.67 6.90 -2.38
N VAL A 172 1.33 7.11 -1.26
CA VAL A 172 1.52 8.43 -0.65
C VAL A 172 3.01 8.71 -0.49
N CYS A 173 3.43 9.89 -0.88
CA CYS A 173 4.78 10.38 -0.62
C CYS A 173 4.78 11.91 -0.54
N ASN A 174 5.91 12.49 -0.17
CA ASN A 174 6.08 13.95 -0.05
C ASN A 174 5.98 14.70 -1.41
N GLN A 175 5.89 14.02 -2.52
CA GLN A 175 5.82 14.61 -3.86
C GLN A 175 4.50 14.34 -4.58
N PHE A 176 3.76 13.31 -4.19
CA PHE A 176 2.48 12.95 -4.79
C PHE A 176 1.68 11.96 -3.94
N HIS A 177 0.37 11.94 -4.19
CA HIS A 177 -0.53 10.86 -3.84
C HIS A 177 -1.19 10.37 -5.12
N CYS A 178 -1.32 9.08 -5.33
CA CYS A 178 -2.01 8.53 -6.48
C CYS A 178 -2.68 7.21 -6.17
N VAL A 179 -3.67 6.84 -7.00
CA VAL A 179 -4.30 5.52 -6.95
C VAL A 179 -4.31 4.93 -8.34
N CYS A 180 -3.82 3.70 -8.46
CA CYS A 180 -3.64 2.97 -9.70
C CYS A 180 -4.53 1.73 -9.74
N ALA A 181 -4.90 1.35 -10.95
CA ALA A 181 -5.58 0.11 -11.26
C ALA A 181 -4.99 -0.50 -12.54
N PRO A 182 -5.20 -1.78 -12.84
CA PRO A 182 -4.91 -2.31 -14.16
C PRO A 182 -5.54 -1.47 -15.27
N LEU A 183 -4.82 -1.28 -16.39
CA LEU A 183 -5.29 -0.48 -17.55
C LEU A 183 -6.71 -0.84 -17.97
N SER A 184 -7.01 -2.14 -18.04
CA SER A 184 -8.30 -2.68 -18.52
C SER A 184 -9.51 -2.31 -17.67
N ILE A 185 -9.31 -1.81 -16.46
CA ILE A 185 -10.38 -1.42 -15.53
C ILE A 185 -10.26 0.03 -15.06
N SER A 186 -9.24 0.76 -15.52
CA SER A 186 -9.12 2.19 -15.24
C SER A 186 -10.02 3.01 -16.19
N PRO A 187 -10.65 4.11 -15.72
CA PRO A 187 -11.67 4.83 -16.51
C PRO A 187 -11.18 5.38 -17.86
N TYR A 188 -9.89 5.72 -17.95
CA TYR A 188 -9.27 6.30 -19.15
C TYR A 188 -8.24 5.39 -19.79
N GLU A 189 -8.21 4.10 -19.42
CA GLU A 189 -7.23 3.12 -19.89
C GLU A 189 -5.76 3.57 -19.70
N ASP A 190 -5.53 4.47 -18.74
CA ASP A 190 -4.20 5.02 -18.40
C ASP A 190 -3.60 4.43 -17.11
N GLY A 191 -4.34 3.54 -16.45
CA GLY A 191 -3.92 2.85 -15.23
C GLY A 191 -4.06 3.67 -13.96
N PHE A 192 -4.74 4.84 -14.00
CA PHE A 192 -5.02 5.66 -12.83
C PHE A 192 -6.50 5.71 -12.48
N LEU A 193 -6.83 5.54 -11.19
CA LEU A 193 -8.11 5.94 -10.61
C LEU A 193 -8.03 7.36 -10.05
N ALA A 194 -6.86 7.74 -9.53
CA ALA A 194 -6.51 9.12 -9.20
C ALA A 194 -5.08 9.41 -9.66
N LYS A 195 -4.93 10.41 -10.54
CA LYS A 195 -3.62 10.84 -11.06
C LYS A 195 -2.78 11.46 -9.95
N PRO A 196 -1.43 11.44 -10.10
CA PRO A 196 -0.54 12.04 -9.11
C PRO A 196 -0.93 13.48 -8.76
N THR A 197 -1.11 13.74 -7.47
CA THR A 197 -1.51 15.05 -6.93
C THR A 197 -0.99 15.20 -5.51
N LEU A 198 -0.80 16.45 -5.05
CA LEU A 198 -0.57 16.77 -3.63
C LEU A 198 -1.86 17.21 -2.92
N LYS A 199 -2.96 17.34 -3.66
CA LYS A 199 -4.25 17.76 -3.06
C LYS A 199 -4.86 16.62 -2.27
N THR A 200 -5.38 16.92 -1.09
CA THR A 200 -6.15 16.02 -0.23
C THR A 200 -7.53 16.61 0.06
N PRO A 201 -8.56 15.82 0.33
CA PRO A 201 -8.56 14.35 0.24
C PRO A 201 -8.58 13.85 -1.21
N VAL A 202 -7.94 12.70 -1.46
CA VAL A 202 -8.15 11.90 -2.66
C VAL A 202 -9.12 10.78 -2.33
N THR A 203 -10.22 10.66 -3.07
CA THR A 203 -11.23 9.62 -2.83
C THR A 203 -11.45 8.77 -4.06
N VAL A 204 -11.45 7.45 -3.89
CA VAL A 204 -11.71 6.49 -4.97
C VAL A 204 -12.46 5.28 -4.44
N LYS A 205 -13.20 4.64 -5.34
CA LYS A 205 -13.85 3.35 -5.10
C LYS A 205 -13.15 2.27 -5.89
N MET A 206 -12.93 1.12 -5.28
CA MET A 206 -12.25 -0.03 -5.87
C MET A 206 -13.03 -1.30 -5.54
N LEU A 207 -13.30 -2.11 -6.54
CA LEU A 207 -14.00 -3.38 -6.40
C LEU A 207 -13.02 -4.52 -6.69
N ALA A 208 -12.78 -5.39 -5.71
CA ALA A 208 -11.91 -6.56 -5.90
C ALA A 208 -12.35 -7.43 -7.08
N ASP A 209 -13.65 -7.55 -7.30
CA ASP A 209 -14.24 -8.35 -8.37
C ASP A 209 -13.89 -7.80 -9.78
N ASP A 210 -13.59 -6.51 -9.91
CA ASP A 210 -13.13 -5.94 -11.19
C ASP A 210 -11.79 -6.52 -11.62
N LEU A 211 -10.94 -6.95 -10.68
CA LEU A 211 -9.65 -7.59 -10.99
C LEU A 211 -9.83 -8.93 -11.72
N GLU A 212 -10.99 -9.58 -11.56
CA GLU A 212 -11.29 -10.84 -12.27
C GLU A 212 -11.47 -10.63 -13.79
N ARG A 213 -11.83 -9.40 -14.19
CA ARG A 213 -11.94 -8.99 -15.61
C ARG A 213 -10.60 -8.77 -16.27
N CYS A 214 -9.52 -8.64 -15.48
CA CYS A 214 -8.18 -8.42 -16.00
C CYS A 214 -7.65 -9.67 -16.70
N PRO A 215 -6.88 -9.52 -17.81
CA PRO A 215 -6.26 -10.66 -18.48
C PRO A 215 -5.50 -11.54 -17.51
N LYS A 216 -5.63 -12.87 -17.63
CA LYS A 216 -5.03 -13.86 -16.70
C LYS A 216 -3.48 -13.93 -16.76
N ARG A 217 -2.82 -12.78 -16.75
CA ARG A 217 -1.34 -12.68 -16.73
C ARG A 217 -0.72 -13.39 -15.53
N ARG A 218 -1.42 -13.39 -14.38
CA ARG A 218 -1.01 -14.12 -13.17
C ARG A 218 -0.87 -15.62 -13.38
N LEU A 219 -1.82 -16.24 -14.08
CA LEU A 219 -1.80 -17.71 -14.30
C LEU A 219 -0.62 -18.15 -15.19
N LEU A 220 -0.28 -17.34 -16.19
CA LEU A 220 0.89 -17.58 -17.03
C LEU A 220 2.19 -17.45 -16.23
N SER A 221 2.30 -16.43 -15.38
CA SER A 221 3.46 -16.24 -14.51
C SER A 221 3.62 -17.37 -13.49
N ARG A 222 2.53 -17.84 -12.87
CA ARG A 222 2.56 -19.00 -11.96
C ARG A 222 3.03 -20.26 -12.64
N LYS A 223 2.56 -20.54 -13.86
CA LYS A 223 3.00 -21.72 -14.63
C LYS A 223 4.47 -21.63 -14.98
N LEU A 224 4.95 -20.47 -15.45
CA LEU A 224 6.37 -20.24 -15.73
C LEU A 224 7.23 -20.41 -14.48
N TYR A 225 6.80 -19.83 -13.36
CA TYR A 225 7.51 -19.95 -12.09
C TYR A 225 7.56 -21.41 -11.59
N ALA A 226 6.47 -22.15 -11.73
CA ALA A 226 6.42 -23.56 -11.35
C ALA A 226 7.34 -24.43 -12.21
N VAL A 227 7.44 -24.14 -13.52
CA VAL A 227 8.31 -24.89 -14.46
C VAL A 227 9.78 -24.60 -14.18
N HIS A 228 10.16 -23.35 -13.89
CA HIS A 228 11.56 -22.95 -13.74
C HIS A 228 12.02 -22.83 -12.27
N ARG A 229 11.18 -23.20 -11.31
CA ARG A 229 11.51 -23.11 -9.88
C ARG A 229 12.80 -23.84 -9.50
N GLY A 230 13.07 -24.99 -10.12
CA GLY A 230 14.29 -25.75 -9.89
C GLY A 230 15.55 -25.07 -10.42
N GLU A 231 15.44 -24.28 -11.49
CA GLU A 231 16.55 -23.55 -12.10
C GLU A 231 16.89 -22.26 -11.35
N LEU A 232 15.90 -21.66 -10.65
CA LEU A 232 16.05 -20.41 -9.90
C LEU A 232 16.56 -20.63 -8.47
N LEU A 233 16.41 -21.84 -7.93
CA LEU A 233 16.80 -22.20 -6.56
C LEU A 233 18.07 -23.07 -6.49
N GLY A 234 18.67 -23.41 -7.63
CA GLY A 234 19.98 -24.06 -7.78
C GLY A 234 21.05 -23.00 -7.83
#